data_664f344811de29bb949e8a85b72de17f
#
_entry.id   664f344811de29bb949e8a85b72de17f
#
_cell.length_a   1.000
_cell.length_b   1.000
_cell.length_c   1.000
_cell.angle_alpha   90.00
_cell.angle_beta   90.00
_cell.angle_gamma   90.00
#
_symmetry.space_group_name_H-M   'P 1'
#
loop_
_entity.id
_entity.type
_entity.pdbx_description
1 polymer ?
#
loop_
_entity_poly.entity_id
_entity_poly.type
_entity_poly.pdbx_seq_one_letter_code
_entity_poly.pdbx_strand_id
1 'polypeptide(L)'
;EDAKAVSAATDAIAGDGSDIASISDFSKIFTTSMEVPEVLFRIAITADNGYLPGNDWGQGSESSYIANYSVTYSLNELYKSTDIRRSQIKLVNGGAYNVVWKYNNGGKSTGLIDIPIIRASEVYLTRAEANYNLKNYDDALSDLNLVKERRYSDYEEGTESGAALEKEIQLQRRLELAFEGHRFF
;
A
#
# COMPACT_ATOMS: atom_id res chain seq x y z
N GLU A 1 19.07 12.13 -11.24
CA GLU A 1 18.32 11.80 -10.02
C GLU A 1 17.94 10.32 -9.99
N ASP A 2 17.47 9.74 -11.08
CA ASP A 2 17.02 8.34 -11.14
C ASP A 2 18.10 7.31 -10.77
N ALA A 3 19.35 7.50 -11.23
CA ALA A 3 20.45 6.61 -10.84
C ALA A 3 20.73 6.61 -9.33
N LYS A 4 20.54 7.74 -8.65
CA LYS A 4 20.65 7.80 -7.19
C LYS A 4 19.47 7.12 -6.50
N ALA A 5 18.28 7.24 -7.07
CA ALA A 5 17.08 6.56 -6.58
C ALA A 5 17.24 5.03 -6.68
N VAL A 6 17.74 4.52 -7.82
CA VAL A 6 18.04 3.08 -8.00
C VAL A 6 19.06 2.61 -6.97
N SER A 7 20.17 3.34 -6.78
CA SER A 7 21.19 2.95 -5.79
C SER A 7 20.61 2.93 -4.36
N ALA A 8 19.95 4.00 -3.93
CA ALA A 8 19.39 4.08 -2.59
C ALA A 8 18.31 3.02 -2.33
N ALA A 9 17.45 2.76 -3.32
CA ALA A 9 16.44 1.71 -3.21
C ALA A 9 17.07 0.31 -3.14
N THR A 10 18.14 0.07 -3.91
CA THR A 10 18.88 -1.20 -3.88
C THR A 10 19.53 -1.42 -2.52
N ASP A 11 20.14 -0.39 -1.93
CA ASP A 11 20.73 -0.46 -0.60
C ASP A 11 19.66 -0.73 0.47
N ALA A 12 18.49 -0.08 0.36
CA ALA A 12 17.38 -0.29 1.28
C ALA A 12 16.80 -1.71 1.18
N ILE A 13 16.69 -2.27 -0.03
CA ILE A 13 16.19 -3.63 -0.28
C ILE A 13 17.19 -4.69 0.19
N ALA A 14 18.49 -4.42 0.13
CA ALA A 14 19.53 -5.34 0.63
C ALA A 14 19.57 -5.45 2.17
N GLY A 15 18.87 -4.56 2.89
CA GLY A 15 18.77 -4.59 4.35
C GLY A 15 17.81 -5.67 4.86
N ASP A 16 17.94 -6.02 6.13
CA ASP A 16 17.03 -6.96 6.78
C ASP A 16 15.60 -6.40 6.85
N GLY A 17 14.62 -7.24 6.56
CA GLY A 17 13.19 -6.90 6.68
C GLY A 17 12.58 -6.19 5.47
N SER A 18 13.28 -6.21 4.33
CA SER A 18 12.84 -5.55 3.09
C SER A 18 11.92 -6.41 2.20
N ASP A 19 11.43 -7.54 2.68
CA ASP A 19 10.50 -8.39 1.94
C ASP A 19 9.12 -7.73 1.84
N ILE A 20 8.48 -7.90 0.69
CA ILE A 20 7.08 -7.49 0.52
C ILE A 20 6.19 -8.52 1.23
N ALA A 21 5.28 -8.05 2.08
CA ALA A 21 4.37 -8.90 2.82
C ALA A 21 3.56 -9.81 1.89
N SER A 22 3.37 -11.05 2.29
CA SER A 22 2.50 -12.00 1.59
C SER A 22 1.05 -11.52 1.57
N ILE A 23 0.24 -12.10 0.68
CA ILE A 23 -1.21 -11.83 0.64
C ILE A 23 -1.86 -12.07 2.01
N SER A 24 -1.46 -13.11 2.74
CA SER A 24 -1.99 -13.45 4.06
C SER A 24 -1.56 -12.47 5.16
N ASP A 25 -0.43 -11.80 5.00
CA ASP A 25 0.12 -10.88 6.00
C ASP A 25 -0.18 -9.41 5.69
N PHE A 26 -0.74 -9.14 4.50
CA PHE A 26 -0.99 -7.77 4.03
C PHE A 26 -1.81 -6.92 5.02
N SER A 27 -2.83 -7.48 5.63
CA SER A 27 -3.66 -6.76 6.60
C SER A 27 -2.92 -6.34 7.88
N LYS A 28 -1.79 -6.99 8.19
CA LYS A 28 -0.98 -6.68 9.38
C LYS A 28 -0.11 -5.43 9.21
N ILE A 29 0.13 -4.98 7.98
CA ILE A 29 0.95 -3.80 7.66
C ILE A 29 0.45 -2.56 8.42
N PHE A 30 -0.87 -2.40 8.51
CA PHE A 30 -1.55 -1.24 9.08
C PHE A 30 -2.14 -1.53 10.47
N THR A 31 -1.39 -2.25 11.27
CA THR A 31 -1.73 -2.56 12.67
C THR A 31 -0.57 -2.18 13.58
N THR A 32 -0.68 -2.47 14.86
CA THR A 32 0.43 -2.32 15.83
C THR A 32 1.37 -3.52 15.84
N SER A 33 1.26 -4.45 14.88
CA SER A 33 2.13 -5.62 14.80
C SER A 33 3.54 -5.23 14.38
N MET A 34 4.54 -5.61 15.17
CA MET A 34 5.95 -5.34 14.90
C MET A 34 6.60 -6.36 13.95
N GLU A 35 5.89 -7.42 13.58
CA GLU A 35 6.44 -8.59 12.89
C GLU A 35 6.14 -8.62 11.39
N VAL A 36 5.89 -7.47 10.77
CA VAL A 36 5.62 -7.41 9.33
C VAL A 36 6.86 -6.96 8.58
N PRO A 37 7.47 -7.82 7.78
CA PRO A 37 8.76 -7.53 7.13
C PRO A 37 8.72 -6.36 6.16
N GLU A 38 7.56 -6.02 5.63
CA GLU A 38 7.39 -4.96 4.64
C GLU A 38 7.59 -3.54 5.21
N VAL A 39 7.40 -3.33 6.51
CA VAL A 39 7.46 -2.00 7.10
C VAL A 39 8.87 -1.68 7.57
N LEU A 40 9.60 -0.90 6.76
CA LEU A 40 10.99 -0.52 7.03
C LEU A 40 11.09 0.58 8.10
N PHE A 41 10.14 1.51 8.11
CA PHE A 41 10.08 2.57 9.11
C PHE A 41 8.63 2.90 9.47
N ARG A 42 8.35 2.96 10.76
CA ARG A 42 7.04 3.34 11.31
C ARG A 42 7.18 4.26 12.50
N ILE A 43 6.15 5.05 12.75
CA ILE A 43 5.97 5.78 14.01
C ILE A 43 5.06 4.92 14.88
N ALA A 44 5.61 4.41 15.99
CA ALA A 44 4.85 3.62 16.95
C ALA A 44 3.90 4.53 17.75
N ILE A 45 2.63 4.14 17.83
CA ILE A 45 1.60 4.86 18.56
C ILE A 45 1.12 4.00 19.73
N THR A 46 1.09 4.60 20.91
CA THR A 46 0.54 3.96 22.11
C THR A 46 -0.73 4.66 22.57
N ALA A 47 -1.56 3.97 23.33
CA ALA A 47 -2.78 4.55 23.87
C ALA A 47 -2.54 5.80 24.73
N ASP A 48 -1.36 5.90 25.36
CA ASP A 48 -0.96 7.02 26.21
C ASP A 48 -0.65 8.30 25.42
N ASN A 49 -0.44 8.21 24.10
CA ASN A 49 -0.22 9.39 23.27
C ASN A 49 -1.43 10.33 23.17
N GLY A 50 -2.61 9.87 23.57
CA GLY A 50 -3.85 10.66 23.48
C GLY A 50 -4.34 10.95 22.07
N TYR A 51 -3.65 10.46 21.04
CA TYR A 51 -3.97 10.59 19.63
C TYR A 51 -4.05 9.20 18.97
N LEU A 52 -5.12 8.96 18.26
CA LEU A 52 -5.40 7.68 17.60
C LEU A 52 -5.53 7.92 16.07
N PRO A 53 -4.47 7.73 15.30
CA PRO A 53 -4.42 8.12 13.88
C PRO A 53 -5.52 7.49 13.02
N GLY A 54 -5.95 6.26 13.34
CA GLY A 54 -7.02 5.60 12.63
C GLY A 54 -8.36 6.34 12.72
N ASN A 55 -8.57 7.12 13.78
CA ASN A 55 -9.80 7.89 13.97
C ASN A 55 -9.93 9.06 12.98
N ASP A 56 -8.83 9.53 12.41
CA ASP A 56 -8.88 10.57 11.37
C ASP A 56 -9.62 10.10 10.12
N TRP A 57 -9.64 8.80 9.86
CA TRP A 57 -10.34 8.20 8.73
C TRP A 57 -11.81 7.88 9.05
N GLY A 58 -12.10 7.57 10.30
CA GLY A 58 -13.44 7.29 10.80
C GLY A 58 -13.44 6.35 11.99
N GLN A 59 -14.63 6.16 12.58
CA GLN A 59 -14.81 5.39 13.80
C GLN A 59 -16.08 4.54 13.73
N GLY A 60 -16.09 3.44 14.44
CA GLY A 60 -17.26 2.60 14.61
C GLY A 60 -17.10 1.22 14.01
N SER A 61 -18.19 0.44 14.11
CA SER A 61 -18.30 -0.87 13.51
C SER A 61 -18.74 -0.78 12.04
N GLU A 62 -18.63 -1.88 11.30
CA GLU A 62 -19.05 -1.94 9.90
C GLU A 62 -20.53 -1.52 9.68
N SER A 63 -21.40 -1.78 10.65
CA SER A 63 -22.83 -1.44 10.59
C SER A 63 -23.18 -0.02 11.07
N SER A 64 -22.24 0.63 11.76
CA SER A 64 -22.46 1.96 12.38
C SER A 64 -21.19 2.82 12.28
N TYR A 65 -20.56 2.83 11.11
CA TYR A 65 -19.31 3.55 10.89
C TYR A 65 -19.58 5.02 10.61
N ILE A 66 -18.87 5.89 11.32
CA ILE A 66 -18.85 7.33 11.08
C ILE A 66 -17.57 7.64 10.33
N ALA A 67 -17.69 7.87 9.03
CA ALA A 67 -16.54 8.17 8.17
C ALA A 67 -16.28 9.67 8.09
N ASN A 68 -15.02 10.07 8.19
CA ASN A 68 -14.59 11.43 7.88
C ASN A 68 -14.36 11.61 6.38
N TYR A 69 -13.99 10.52 5.68
CA TYR A 69 -13.73 10.53 4.24
C TYR A 69 -14.33 9.28 3.59
N SER A 70 -14.83 9.46 2.38
CA SER A 70 -15.28 8.35 1.52
C SER A 70 -14.31 8.13 0.38
N VAL A 71 -14.23 6.88 -0.08
CA VAL A 71 -13.43 6.53 -1.25
C VAL A 71 -14.20 6.83 -2.52
N THR A 72 -13.57 7.50 -3.47
CA THR A 72 -14.21 7.78 -4.76
C THR A 72 -14.49 6.49 -5.52
N TYR A 73 -15.60 6.47 -6.27
CA TYR A 73 -15.96 5.34 -7.12
C TYR A 73 -14.82 5.00 -8.11
N SER A 74 -14.23 6.03 -8.74
CA SER A 74 -13.15 5.85 -9.71
C SER A 74 -11.88 5.19 -9.16
N LEU A 75 -11.58 5.37 -7.88
CA LEU A 75 -10.47 4.66 -7.25
C LEU A 75 -10.87 3.22 -6.88
N ASN A 76 -12.08 3.05 -6.33
CA ASN A 76 -12.55 1.73 -5.93
C ASN A 76 -12.61 0.74 -7.10
N GLU A 77 -13.04 1.19 -8.29
CA GLU A 77 -13.12 0.37 -9.50
C GLU A 77 -11.76 -0.06 -10.08
N LEU A 78 -10.67 0.57 -9.66
CA LEU A 78 -9.33 0.15 -10.10
C LEU A 78 -8.86 -1.12 -9.41
N TYR A 79 -9.40 -1.46 -8.22
CA TYR A 79 -9.02 -2.66 -7.51
C TYR A 79 -9.80 -3.86 -8.04
N LYS A 80 -9.11 -4.81 -8.67
CA LYS A 80 -9.69 -6.08 -9.12
C LYS A 80 -10.20 -6.89 -7.91
N SER A 81 -11.11 -7.83 -8.16
CA SER A 81 -11.61 -8.73 -7.10
C SER A 81 -10.52 -9.64 -6.51
N THR A 82 -9.47 -9.89 -7.27
CA THR A 82 -8.30 -10.71 -6.90
C THR A 82 -7.21 -9.92 -6.21
N ASP A 83 -7.33 -8.58 -6.14
CA ASP A 83 -6.38 -7.68 -5.51
C ASP A 83 -6.63 -7.59 -4.00
N ILE A 84 -5.68 -8.04 -3.19
CA ILE A 84 -5.80 -8.02 -1.72
C ILE A 84 -5.95 -6.60 -1.17
N ARG A 85 -5.43 -5.59 -1.86
CA ARG A 85 -5.52 -4.17 -1.47
C ARG A 85 -6.95 -3.66 -1.47
N ARG A 86 -7.85 -4.32 -2.19
CA ARG A 86 -9.29 -4.04 -2.12
C ARG A 86 -9.84 -4.15 -0.70
N SER A 87 -9.23 -4.98 0.15
CA SER A 87 -9.59 -5.12 1.57
C SER A 87 -9.38 -3.84 2.39
N GLN A 88 -8.61 -2.88 1.86
CA GLN A 88 -8.38 -1.56 2.48
C GLN A 88 -9.54 -0.58 2.24
N ILE A 89 -10.51 -0.98 1.45
CA ILE A 89 -11.74 -0.23 1.19
C ILE A 89 -12.91 -1.09 1.65
N LYS A 90 -13.79 -0.51 2.46
CA LYS A 90 -14.93 -1.24 3.00
C LYS A 90 -16.23 -0.52 2.68
N LEU A 91 -17.21 -1.28 2.24
CA LEU A 91 -18.57 -0.80 2.10
C LEU A 91 -19.26 -0.92 3.47
N VAL A 92 -19.71 0.18 4.03
CA VAL A 92 -20.25 0.26 5.41
C VAL A 92 -21.70 0.73 5.45
N ASN A 93 -22.32 0.66 6.62
CA ASN A 93 -23.67 1.15 6.87
C ASN A 93 -24.71 0.57 5.91
N GLY A 94 -24.68 -0.74 5.70
CA GLY A 94 -25.62 -1.43 4.81
C GLY A 94 -25.43 -1.09 3.31
N GLY A 95 -24.23 -0.68 2.91
CA GLY A 95 -23.92 -0.38 1.53
C GLY A 95 -24.04 1.09 1.15
N ALA A 96 -24.09 2.00 2.14
CA ALA A 96 -24.29 3.41 1.89
C ALA A 96 -23.10 4.09 1.18
N TYR A 97 -21.85 3.72 1.58
CA TYR A 97 -20.65 4.30 0.97
C TYR A 97 -19.39 3.48 1.28
N ASN A 98 -18.38 3.63 0.42
CA ASN A 98 -17.06 3.05 0.61
C ASN A 98 -16.19 3.98 1.47
N VAL A 99 -15.50 3.40 2.45
CA VAL A 99 -14.61 4.14 3.36
C VAL A 99 -13.20 3.58 3.30
N VAL A 100 -12.23 4.37 3.75
CA VAL A 100 -10.86 3.92 3.98
C VAL A 100 -10.83 3.00 5.19
N TRP A 101 -10.62 1.71 4.95
CA TRP A 101 -10.54 0.69 5.98
C TRP A 101 -9.11 0.32 6.37
N LYS A 102 -8.15 0.80 5.60
CA LYS A 102 -6.71 0.59 5.76
C LYS A 102 -6.22 0.78 7.20
N TYR A 103 -6.73 1.80 7.86
CA TYR A 103 -6.30 2.22 9.20
C TYR A 103 -7.25 1.78 10.32
N ASN A 104 -8.05 0.76 10.06
CA ASN A 104 -9.02 0.24 11.05
C ASN A 104 -8.43 -0.87 11.96
N ASN A 105 -7.12 -0.97 12.07
CA ASN A 105 -6.43 -1.94 12.93
C ASN A 105 -6.99 -3.37 12.81
N GLY A 106 -7.09 -3.87 11.57
CA GLY A 106 -7.61 -5.22 11.30
C GLY A 106 -9.10 -5.39 11.65
N GLY A 107 -9.89 -4.31 11.61
CA GLY A 107 -11.31 -4.32 11.93
C GLY A 107 -11.64 -4.09 13.42
N LYS A 108 -10.66 -3.76 14.25
CA LYS A 108 -10.87 -3.53 15.68
C LYS A 108 -11.47 -2.16 16.02
N SER A 109 -11.57 -1.26 15.06
CA SER A 109 -12.14 0.10 15.21
C SER A 109 -11.61 0.91 16.38
N THR A 110 -10.41 0.61 16.85
CA THR A 110 -9.82 1.29 18.02
C THR A 110 -9.12 2.59 17.68
N GLY A 111 -8.88 2.84 16.37
CA GLY A 111 -8.05 3.95 15.90
C GLY A 111 -6.57 3.84 16.31
N LEU A 112 -6.20 2.86 17.12
CA LEU A 112 -4.82 2.63 17.55
C LEU A 112 -4.07 1.82 16.49
N ILE A 113 -3.26 2.51 15.72
CA ILE A 113 -2.41 1.96 14.68
C ILE A 113 -1.05 2.63 14.71
N ASP A 114 -0.02 1.89 14.32
CA ASP A 114 1.26 2.51 13.95
C ASP A 114 1.12 3.18 12.58
N ILE A 115 1.94 4.21 12.35
CA ILE A 115 1.95 4.91 11.07
C ILE A 115 3.14 4.40 10.25
N PRO A 116 2.93 3.53 9.24
CA PRO A 116 3.99 3.14 8.32
C PRO A 116 4.41 4.38 7.51
N ILE A 117 5.70 4.67 7.51
CA ILE A 117 6.27 5.82 6.78
C ILE A 117 7.00 5.35 5.53
N ILE A 118 7.75 4.24 5.64
CA ILE A 118 8.47 3.66 4.50
C ILE A 118 8.17 2.16 4.47
N ARG A 119 7.75 1.68 3.30
CA ARG A 119 7.45 0.27 3.07
C ARG A 119 8.25 -0.30 1.90
N ALA A 120 8.61 -1.57 1.98
CA ALA A 120 9.37 -2.24 0.93
C ALA A 120 8.67 -2.15 -0.45
N SER A 121 7.36 -2.33 -0.52
CA SER A 121 6.60 -2.18 -1.78
C SER A 121 6.75 -0.81 -2.43
N GLU A 122 6.79 0.27 -1.64
CA GLU A 122 7.07 1.62 -2.13
C GLU A 122 8.49 1.72 -2.71
N VAL A 123 9.48 1.15 -2.01
CA VAL A 123 10.88 1.17 -2.44
C VAL A 123 11.06 0.42 -3.75
N TYR A 124 10.44 -0.77 -3.90
CA TYR A 124 10.44 -1.52 -5.15
C TYR A 124 9.78 -0.73 -6.29
N LEU A 125 8.60 -0.15 -6.07
CA LEU A 125 7.91 0.65 -7.09
C LEU A 125 8.67 1.94 -7.44
N THR A 126 9.38 2.54 -6.49
CA THR A 126 10.26 3.69 -6.75
C THR A 126 11.46 3.27 -7.59
N ARG A 127 12.06 2.11 -7.32
CA ARG A 127 13.15 1.57 -8.13
C ARG A 127 12.68 1.19 -9.53
N ALA A 128 11.50 0.60 -9.66
CA ALA A 128 10.88 0.29 -10.96
C ALA A 128 10.71 1.55 -11.82
N GLU A 129 10.17 2.63 -11.24
CA GLU A 129 9.99 3.90 -11.94
C GLU A 129 11.34 4.52 -12.37
N ALA A 130 12.31 4.53 -11.46
CA ALA A 130 13.65 5.05 -11.76
C ALA A 130 14.38 4.21 -12.83
N ASN A 131 14.28 2.88 -12.79
CA ASN A 131 14.82 2.00 -13.82
C ASN A 131 14.12 2.21 -15.17
N TYR A 132 12.80 2.39 -15.18
CA TYR A 132 12.07 2.73 -16.41
C TYR A 132 12.60 4.02 -17.04
N ASN A 133 12.80 5.09 -16.24
CA ASN A 133 13.34 6.37 -16.70
C ASN A 133 14.78 6.24 -17.27
N LEU A 134 15.58 5.35 -16.69
CA LEU A 134 16.92 5.01 -17.16
C LEU A 134 16.93 4.05 -18.37
N LYS A 135 15.76 3.59 -18.82
CA LYS A 135 15.58 2.60 -19.89
C LYS A 135 16.08 1.18 -19.54
N ASN A 136 16.23 0.88 -18.27
CA ASN A 136 16.48 -0.45 -17.74
C ASN A 136 15.15 -1.20 -17.59
N TYR A 137 14.50 -1.49 -18.71
CA TYR A 137 13.09 -1.96 -18.71
C TYR A 137 12.91 -3.34 -18.06
N ASP A 138 13.89 -4.23 -18.20
CA ASP A 138 13.84 -5.57 -17.61
C ASP A 138 13.87 -5.48 -16.07
N ASP A 139 14.73 -4.64 -15.51
CA ASP A 139 14.79 -4.41 -14.06
C ASP A 139 13.52 -3.73 -13.55
N ALA A 140 12.99 -2.78 -14.30
CA ALA A 140 11.73 -2.11 -13.97
C ALA A 140 10.55 -3.09 -13.94
N LEU A 141 10.46 -3.98 -14.93
CA LEU A 141 9.43 -5.01 -15.01
C LEU A 141 9.58 -6.05 -13.90
N SER A 142 10.81 -6.44 -13.56
CA SER A 142 11.09 -7.38 -12.48
C SER A 142 10.57 -6.87 -11.13
N ASP A 143 10.90 -5.63 -10.79
CA ASP A 143 10.42 -5.00 -9.54
C ASP A 143 8.89 -4.86 -9.52
N LEU A 144 8.29 -4.46 -10.64
CA LEU A 144 6.84 -4.37 -10.79
C LEU A 144 6.16 -5.72 -10.57
N ASN A 145 6.69 -6.78 -11.20
CA ASN A 145 6.14 -8.13 -11.11
C ASN A 145 6.23 -8.68 -9.68
N LEU A 146 7.31 -8.40 -8.98
CA LEU A 146 7.46 -8.79 -7.57
C LEU A 146 6.35 -8.18 -6.69
N VAL A 147 6.00 -6.91 -6.89
CA VAL A 147 4.90 -6.28 -6.16
C VAL A 147 3.56 -6.90 -6.57
N LYS A 148 3.31 -7.10 -7.87
CA LYS A 148 2.06 -7.69 -8.37
C LYS A 148 1.84 -9.11 -7.84
N GLU A 149 2.88 -9.94 -7.79
CA GLU A 149 2.84 -11.30 -7.22
C GLU A 149 2.33 -11.30 -5.77
N ARG A 150 2.72 -10.32 -4.99
CA ARG A 150 2.34 -10.17 -3.58
C ARG A 150 0.99 -9.49 -3.35
N ARG A 151 0.33 -9.06 -4.42
CA ARG A 151 -0.95 -8.32 -4.34
C ARG A 151 -2.12 -8.99 -5.03
N TYR A 152 -1.88 -9.83 -6.04
CA TYR A 152 -2.93 -10.50 -6.79
C TYR A 152 -2.95 -12.00 -6.52
N SER A 153 -4.12 -12.53 -6.12
CA SER A 153 -4.28 -13.98 -5.87
C SER A 153 -4.31 -14.82 -7.15
N ASP A 154 -4.53 -14.18 -8.29
CA ASP A 154 -4.51 -14.75 -9.63
C ASP A 154 -3.32 -14.22 -10.45
N TYR A 155 -2.22 -13.96 -9.79
CA TYR A 155 -1.05 -13.38 -10.44
C TYR A 155 -0.56 -14.22 -11.61
N GLU A 156 -0.36 -13.54 -12.72
CA GLU A 156 0.39 -14.02 -13.87
C GLU A 156 1.53 -13.02 -14.15
N GLU A 157 2.69 -13.55 -14.53
CA GLU A 157 3.87 -12.72 -14.79
C GLU A 157 3.59 -11.74 -15.94
N GLY A 158 3.75 -10.45 -15.63
CA GLY A 158 3.55 -9.39 -16.59
C GLY A 158 4.68 -9.33 -17.61
N THR A 159 4.35 -8.93 -18.83
CA THR A 159 5.28 -8.77 -19.95
C THR A 159 5.15 -7.37 -20.56
N GLU A 160 4.69 -6.42 -19.79
CA GLU A 160 4.46 -5.04 -20.21
C GLU A 160 5.78 -4.41 -20.70
N SER A 161 5.71 -3.59 -21.73
CA SER A 161 6.87 -2.89 -22.30
C SER A 161 6.49 -1.47 -22.76
N GLY A 162 7.50 -0.61 -22.92
CA GLY A 162 7.31 0.77 -23.38
C GLY A 162 6.27 1.52 -22.54
N ALA A 163 5.39 2.26 -23.18
CA ALA A 163 4.38 3.07 -22.49
C ALA A 163 3.36 2.24 -21.66
N ALA A 164 3.20 0.94 -21.95
CA ALA A 164 2.35 0.06 -21.15
C ALA A 164 2.99 -0.24 -19.79
N LEU A 165 4.31 -0.46 -19.76
CA LEU A 165 5.07 -0.66 -18.52
C LEU A 165 5.01 0.58 -17.63
N GLU A 166 5.22 1.78 -18.19
CA GLU A 166 5.11 3.04 -17.45
C GLU A 166 3.73 3.20 -16.79
N LYS A 167 2.67 3.01 -17.57
CA LYS A 167 1.30 3.12 -17.07
C LYS A 167 1.01 2.12 -15.96
N GLU A 168 1.52 0.91 -16.09
CA GLU A 168 1.32 -0.13 -15.09
C GLU A 168 2.08 0.19 -13.79
N ILE A 169 3.33 0.67 -13.87
CA ILE A 169 4.09 1.15 -12.70
C ILE A 169 3.30 2.25 -11.98
N GLN A 170 2.82 3.25 -12.71
CA GLN A 170 2.04 4.35 -12.15
C GLN A 170 0.72 3.87 -11.53
N LEU A 171 0.04 2.91 -12.17
CA LEU A 171 -1.17 2.30 -11.62
C LEU A 171 -0.87 1.57 -10.31
N GLN A 172 0.16 0.73 -10.29
CA GLN A 172 0.52 -0.02 -9.08
C GLN A 172 0.95 0.91 -7.94
N ARG A 173 1.69 1.98 -8.22
CA ARG A 173 1.99 3.03 -7.22
C ARG A 173 0.71 3.68 -6.67
N ARG A 174 -0.26 3.98 -7.54
CA ARG A 174 -1.54 4.56 -7.13
C ARG A 174 -2.34 3.63 -6.22
N LEU A 175 -2.40 2.34 -6.55
CA LEU A 175 -3.14 1.34 -5.78
C LEU A 175 -2.45 1.04 -4.44
N GLU A 176 -1.13 0.93 -4.44
CA GLU A 176 -0.33 0.57 -3.28
C GLU A 176 -0.32 1.67 -2.22
N LEU A 177 -0.09 2.90 -2.66
CA LEU A 177 0.14 4.05 -1.79
C LEU A 177 -1.11 4.93 -1.60
N ALA A 178 -2.29 4.41 -1.98
CA ALA A 178 -3.55 5.10 -1.73
C ALA A 178 -3.72 5.39 -0.24
N PHE A 179 -4.06 6.63 0.09
CA PHE A 179 -4.29 7.12 1.46
C PHE A 179 -3.02 7.24 2.34
N GLU A 180 -1.83 7.08 1.78
CA GLU A 180 -0.55 7.23 2.51
C GLU A 180 0.13 8.60 2.27
N GLY A 181 -0.55 9.55 1.64
CA GLY A 181 -0.04 10.91 1.41
C GLY A 181 0.83 11.09 0.17
N HIS A 182 1.26 10.03 -0.50
CA HIS A 182 2.23 10.06 -1.60
C HIS A 182 1.77 10.77 -2.88
N ARG A 183 0.48 10.97 -3.10
CA ARG A 183 -0.07 11.62 -4.31
C ARG A 183 -0.78 12.93 -4.01
N PHE A 184 -0.49 13.53 -2.90
CA PHE A 184 -1.06 14.83 -2.55
C PHE A 184 -0.36 15.99 -3.29
N PHE A 185 0.90 15.79 -3.68
CA PHE A 185 1.74 16.77 -4.36
C PHE A 185 1.90 16.46 -5.84
#